data_ded1310d8046a60af654936f7027f6da
#
_entry.id   ded1310d8046a60af654936f7027f6da
#
_cell.length_a   1.000
_cell.length_b   1.000
_cell.length_c   1.000
_cell.angle_alpha   90.00
_cell.angle_beta   90.00
_cell.angle_gamma   90.00
#
_symmetry.space_group_name_H-M   'P 1'
#
loop_
_entity.id
_entity.type
_entity.pdbx_description
1 polymer ?
#
loop_
_entity_poly.entity_id
_entity_poly.type
_entity_poly.pdbx_seq_one_letter_code
_entity_poly.pdbx_strand_id
1 'polypeptide(L)'
;MHLGVILNRVFRMKDNPLFQYIVKHQNEINKLYFILPLEDLTDASEVKRDYYHKVVKGFVNALDKHDIQPHIVTYEKLGELAETLALSHVLVAKDIMSYHKEIYDYPHVKKAFENHQVTVIGQRVNHYFEPTKTFNKQQQPYKVFTSFYKANRKDLVNTPKKNYQFKHLSQITEKGSNQIDLNFKNNKDLEQLDRYEFG
;
A
#
# COMPACT_ATOMS: atom_id res chain seq x y z
N MET A 1 -3.30 9.58 -18.15
CA MET A 1 -4.20 9.50 -16.98
C MET A 1 -3.65 10.28 -15.77
N HIS A 2 -4.53 10.80 -14.90
CA HIS A 2 -4.18 11.31 -13.58
C HIS A 2 -4.36 10.15 -12.58
N LEU A 3 -3.26 9.62 -12.06
CA LEU A 3 -3.24 8.40 -11.27
C LEU A 3 -2.98 8.70 -9.79
N GLY A 4 -3.93 8.32 -8.92
CA GLY A 4 -3.72 8.27 -7.48
C GLY A 4 -3.27 6.87 -7.05
N VAL A 5 -2.20 6.75 -6.28
CA VAL A 5 -1.70 5.48 -5.73
C VAL A 5 -2.02 5.43 -4.25
N ILE A 6 -2.93 4.55 -3.87
CA ILE A 6 -3.37 4.40 -2.49
C ILE A 6 -2.40 3.47 -1.76
N LEU A 7 -1.63 4.03 -0.84
CA LEU A 7 -0.61 3.32 -0.06
C LEU A 7 -1.20 2.69 1.21
N ASN A 8 -2.32 1.98 1.07
CA ASN A 8 -3.02 1.37 2.20
C ASN A 8 -2.27 0.10 2.67
N ARG A 9 -1.68 0.15 3.86
CA ARG A 9 -0.94 -0.97 4.51
C ARG A 9 0.19 -1.59 3.67
N VAL A 10 0.73 -0.85 2.71
CA VAL A 10 1.84 -1.29 1.85
C VAL A 10 3.04 -0.39 2.12
N PHE A 11 3.68 -0.60 3.25
CA PHE A 11 4.77 0.25 3.76
C PHE A 11 6.14 -0.33 3.39
N ARG A 12 6.40 -0.53 2.09
CA ARG A 12 7.70 -0.97 1.59
C ARG A 12 8.04 -0.35 0.24
N MET A 13 9.31 -0.02 0.07
CA MET A 13 9.84 0.58 -1.16
C MET A 13 10.23 -0.49 -2.19
N LYS A 14 10.77 -1.62 -1.72
CA LYS A 14 11.25 -2.71 -2.57
C LYS A 14 10.16 -3.75 -2.80
N ASP A 15 10.23 -4.42 -3.95
CA ASP A 15 9.30 -5.50 -4.33
C ASP A 15 7.82 -5.14 -4.10
N ASN A 16 7.46 -3.93 -4.50
CA ASN A 16 6.12 -3.37 -4.35
C ASN A 16 5.40 -3.39 -5.72
N PRO A 17 4.38 -4.25 -5.90
CA PRO A 17 3.64 -4.34 -7.15
C PRO A 17 2.91 -3.06 -7.57
N LEU A 18 2.58 -2.15 -6.64
CA LEU A 18 2.05 -0.83 -7.00
C LEU A 18 3.09 -0.02 -7.77
N PHE A 19 4.32 0.02 -7.28
CA PHE A 19 5.42 0.70 -7.98
C PHE A 19 5.77 0.03 -9.31
N GLN A 20 5.71 -1.30 -9.36
CA GLN A 20 5.89 -2.02 -10.61
C GLN A 20 4.83 -1.63 -11.66
N TYR A 21 3.57 -1.50 -11.24
CA TYR A 21 2.49 -1.05 -12.12
C TYR A 21 2.78 0.35 -12.68
N ILE A 22 3.18 1.30 -11.81
CA ILE A 22 3.52 2.67 -12.22
C ILE A 22 4.63 2.66 -13.27
N VAL A 23 5.74 1.98 -13.01
CA VAL A 23 6.87 1.91 -13.94
C VAL A 23 6.46 1.30 -15.30
N LYS A 24 5.62 0.26 -15.27
CA LYS A 24 5.13 -0.38 -16.50
C LYS A 24 4.26 0.54 -17.34
N HIS A 25 3.46 1.41 -16.70
CA HIS A 25 2.47 2.28 -17.35
C HIS A 25 2.87 3.76 -17.36
N GLN A 26 4.15 4.07 -17.09
CA GLN A 26 4.62 5.45 -16.93
C GLN A 26 4.29 6.38 -18.12
N ASN A 27 4.29 5.86 -19.34
CA ASN A 27 3.99 6.64 -20.55
C ASN A 27 2.50 7.01 -20.68
N GLU A 28 1.62 6.38 -19.91
CA GLU A 28 0.17 6.65 -19.89
C GLU A 28 -0.21 7.60 -18.75
N ILE A 29 0.73 7.85 -17.81
CA ILE A 29 0.51 8.68 -16.63
C ILE A 29 0.97 10.10 -16.93
N ASN A 30 0.04 11.06 -16.87
CA ASN A 30 0.35 12.48 -17.05
C ASN A 30 0.68 13.13 -15.69
N LYS A 31 -0.05 12.72 -14.63
CA LYS A 31 0.17 13.17 -13.26
C LYS A 31 0.05 11.97 -12.31
N LEU A 32 0.97 11.90 -11.38
CA LEU A 32 1.06 10.83 -10.38
C LEU A 32 0.95 11.42 -8.97
N TYR A 33 0.02 10.89 -8.20
CA TYR A 33 -0.22 11.29 -6.82
C TYR A 33 -0.07 10.08 -5.90
N PHE A 34 0.72 10.22 -4.84
CA PHE A 34 0.78 9.22 -3.77
C PHE A 34 -0.16 9.64 -2.65
N ILE A 35 -1.03 8.74 -2.22
CA ILE A 35 -2.06 9.00 -1.21
C ILE A 35 -1.89 7.96 -0.10
N LEU A 36 -1.67 8.44 1.11
CA LEU A 36 -1.47 7.63 2.30
C LEU A 36 -2.67 7.82 3.24
N PRO A 37 -3.67 6.91 3.19
CA PRO A 37 -4.78 6.97 4.13
C PRO A 37 -4.34 6.43 5.49
N LEU A 38 -4.55 7.20 6.55
CA LEU A 38 -4.29 6.78 7.92
C LEU A 38 -5.48 6.04 8.51
N GLU A 39 -5.19 4.97 9.24
CA GLU A 39 -6.20 4.22 9.99
C GLU A 39 -6.61 4.97 11.24
N ASP A 40 -7.90 4.92 11.56
CA ASP A 40 -8.39 5.25 12.89
C ASP A 40 -8.01 4.14 13.86
N LEU A 41 -7.15 4.46 14.82
CA LEU A 41 -6.64 3.57 15.84
C LEU A 41 -7.16 3.90 17.23
N THR A 42 -8.28 4.60 17.34
CA THR A 42 -8.86 5.03 18.62
C THR A 42 -9.10 3.85 19.56
N ASP A 43 -9.58 2.73 19.00
CA ASP A 43 -9.86 1.49 19.76
C ASP A 43 -8.66 0.52 19.84
N ALA A 44 -7.50 0.92 19.31
CA ALA A 44 -6.31 0.08 19.33
C ALA A 44 -5.55 0.24 20.66
N SER A 45 -4.80 -0.80 21.06
CA SER A 45 -3.87 -0.68 22.18
C SER A 45 -2.79 0.37 21.89
N GLU A 46 -2.22 0.95 22.93
CA GLU A 46 -1.14 1.93 22.82
C GLU A 46 0.03 1.37 22.01
N VAL A 47 0.48 0.16 22.30
CA VAL A 47 1.57 -0.52 21.58
C VAL A 47 1.25 -0.65 20.09
N LYS A 48 0.01 -0.99 19.72
CA LYS A 48 -0.39 -1.09 18.30
C LYS A 48 -0.37 0.27 17.61
N ARG A 49 -0.86 1.32 18.29
CA ARG A 49 -0.83 2.69 17.77
C ARG A 49 0.60 3.15 17.52
N ASP A 50 1.46 3.00 18.52
CA ASP A 50 2.85 3.44 18.44
C ASP A 50 3.61 2.70 17.34
N TYR A 51 3.43 1.37 17.25
CA TYR A 51 4.00 0.58 16.17
C TYR A 51 3.55 1.08 14.80
N TYR A 52 2.25 1.27 14.59
CA TYR A 52 1.71 1.76 13.33
C TYR A 52 2.27 3.14 12.97
N HIS A 53 2.28 4.07 13.93
CA HIS A 53 2.83 5.42 13.73
C HIS A 53 4.30 5.38 13.34
N LYS A 54 5.09 4.54 14.00
CA LYS A 54 6.51 4.36 13.68
C LYS A 54 6.72 3.81 12.27
N VAL A 55 5.94 2.81 11.87
CA VAL A 55 5.96 2.24 10.52
C VAL A 55 5.58 3.29 9.47
N VAL A 56 4.50 4.02 9.69
CA VAL A 56 4.06 5.10 8.78
C VAL A 56 5.13 6.18 8.64
N LYS A 57 5.66 6.68 9.75
CA LYS A 57 6.72 7.71 9.73
C LYS A 57 7.98 7.22 9.01
N GLY A 58 8.41 5.99 9.28
CA GLY A 58 9.56 5.38 8.61
C GLY A 58 9.35 5.27 7.10
N PHE A 59 8.15 4.88 6.68
CA PHE A 59 7.81 4.77 5.28
C PHE A 59 7.72 6.14 4.57
N VAL A 60 7.12 7.15 5.20
CA VAL A 60 7.10 8.52 4.66
C VAL A 60 8.51 9.07 4.49
N ASN A 61 9.39 8.84 5.47
CA ASN A 61 10.80 9.23 5.36
C ASN A 61 11.52 8.47 4.22
N ALA A 62 11.14 7.21 3.96
CA ALA A 62 11.70 6.45 2.85
C ALA A 62 11.21 6.98 1.48
N LEU A 63 9.95 7.41 1.38
CA LEU A 63 9.41 8.06 0.19
C LEU A 63 10.09 9.41 -0.08
N ASP A 64 10.31 10.21 0.96
CA ASP A 64 10.94 11.54 0.86
C ASP A 64 12.38 11.46 0.30
N LYS A 65 13.13 10.40 0.61
CA LYS A 65 14.45 10.13 -0.01
C LYS A 65 14.41 9.98 -1.54
N HIS A 66 13.24 9.80 -2.09
CA HIS A 66 12.98 9.70 -3.53
C HIS A 66 12.17 10.88 -4.08
N ASP A 67 12.11 12.00 -3.34
CA ASP A 67 11.32 13.19 -3.68
C ASP A 67 9.81 12.91 -3.80
N ILE A 68 9.32 11.89 -3.12
CA ILE A 68 7.90 11.52 -3.09
C ILE A 68 7.27 12.02 -1.79
N GLN A 69 6.38 13.00 -1.90
CA GLN A 69 5.61 13.53 -0.79
C GLN A 69 4.14 13.10 -0.94
N PRO A 70 3.64 12.15 -0.13
CA PRO A 70 2.27 11.69 -0.25
C PRO A 70 1.25 12.71 0.31
N HIS A 71 0.04 12.69 -0.22
CA HIS A 71 -1.12 13.27 0.44
C HIS A 71 -1.49 12.39 1.62
N ILE A 72 -1.48 12.92 2.85
CA ILE A 72 -1.82 12.19 4.06
C ILE A 72 -3.23 12.59 4.49
N VAL A 73 -4.15 11.63 4.45
CA VAL A 73 -5.59 11.84 4.69
C VAL A 73 -6.18 10.70 5.51
N THR A 74 -7.43 10.82 5.93
CA THR A 74 -8.20 9.68 6.46
C THR A 74 -8.91 8.93 5.33
N TYR A 75 -9.38 7.70 5.59
CA TYR A 75 -10.08 6.88 4.58
C TYR A 75 -11.39 7.55 4.09
N GLU A 76 -12.08 8.25 4.97
CA GLU A 76 -13.34 8.95 4.67
C GLU A 76 -13.17 10.09 3.65
N LYS A 77 -11.96 10.66 3.57
CA LYS A 77 -11.64 11.77 2.67
C LYS A 77 -11.11 11.34 1.30
N LEU A 78 -11.00 10.05 1.04
CA LEU A 78 -10.43 9.55 -0.22
C LEU A 78 -11.22 10.00 -1.45
N GLY A 79 -12.56 9.97 -1.40
CA GLY A 79 -13.42 10.42 -2.49
C GLY A 79 -13.29 11.92 -2.77
N GLU A 80 -13.38 12.75 -1.73
CA GLU A 80 -13.21 14.20 -1.81
C GLU A 80 -11.84 14.60 -2.37
N LEU A 81 -10.78 13.90 -1.91
CA LEU A 81 -9.44 14.13 -2.41
C LEU A 81 -9.33 13.76 -3.90
N ALA A 82 -9.96 12.68 -4.33
CA ALA A 82 -9.95 12.27 -5.74
C ALA A 82 -10.57 13.33 -6.66
N GLU A 83 -11.66 13.98 -6.24
CA GLU A 83 -12.27 15.12 -6.95
C GLU A 83 -11.32 16.33 -6.96
N THR A 84 -10.78 16.70 -5.81
CA THR A 84 -9.86 17.85 -5.66
C THR A 84 -8.64 17.73 -6.58
N LEU A 85 -8.09 16.50 -6.71
CA LEU A 85 -6.93 16.21 -7.56
C LEU A 85 -7.32 15.87 -9.01
N ALA A 86 -8.60 15.89 -9.35
CA ALA A 86 -9.15 15.49 -10.65
C ALA A 86 -8.60 14.13 -11.11
N LEU A 87 -8.61 13.14 -10.21
CA LEU A 87 -8.11 11.80 -10.51
C LEU A 87 -9.04 11.11 -11.52
N SER A 88 -8.45 10.50 -12.54
CA SER A 88 -9.18 9.62 -13.46
C SER A 88 -9.07 8.14 -13.07
N HIS A 89 -7.98 7.79 -12.40
CA HIS A 89 -7.69 6.41 -11.98
C HIS A 89 -7.10 6.40 -10.56
N VAL A 90 -7.39 5.34 -9.82
CA VAL A 90 -6.69 5.02 -8.56
C VAL A 90 -6.17 3.57 -8.59
N LEU A 91 -4.95 3.40 -8.13
CA LEU A 91 -4.29 2.12 -7.97
C LEU A 91 -4.30 1.73 -6.50
N VAL A 92 -4.88 0.58 -6.16
CA VAL A 92 -5.16 0.16 -4.79
C VAL A 92 -4.67 -1.26 -4.56
N ALA A 93 -4.11 -1.54 -3.40
CA ALA A 93 -3.85 -2.92 -2.97
C ALA A 93 -5.18 -3.67 -2.75
N LYS A 94 -5.34 -4.81 -3.42
CA LYS A 94 -6.58 -5.60 -3.37
C LYS A 94 -6.43 -6.90 -2.56
N ASP A 95 -5.48 -6.92 -1.64
CA ASP A 95 -5.27 -8.05 -0.75
C ASP A 95 -6.26 -8.02 0.43
N ILE A 96 -6.41 -9.15 1.08
CA ILE A 96 -7.09 -9.21 2.38
C ILE A 96 -6.17 -8.57 3.40
N MET A 97 -6.56 -7.41 3.93
CA MET A 97 -5.70 -6.56 4.73
C MET A 97 -6.12 -6.49 6.21
N SER A 98 -7.39 -6.72 6.50
CA SER A 98 -7.91 -6.56 7.85
C SER A 98 -8.90 -7.66 8.21
N TYR A 99 -8.78 -8.16 9.44
CA TYR A 99 -9.78 -9.04 10.07
C TYR A 99 -10.72 -8.27 11.00
N HIS A 100 -10.44 -6.98 11.27
CA HIS A 100 -11.12 -6.23 12.32
C HIS A 100 -11.89 -5.00 11.82
N LYS A 101 -11.40 -4.34 10.78
CA LYS A 101 -12.04 -3.15 10.21
C LYS A 101 -12.11 -3.30 8.69
N GLU A 102 -13.24 -3.73 8.19
CA GLU A 102 -13.50 -3.93 6.76
C GLU A 102 -13.34 -2.64 5.94
N ILE A 103 -13.48 -1.48 6.57
CA ILE A 103 -13.31 -0.16 5.94
C ILE A 103 -11.94 0.00 5.25
N TYR A 104 -10.92 -0.74 5.68
CA TYR A 104 -9.58 -0.68 5.09
C TYR A 104 -9.38 -1.72 3.98
N ASP A 105 -10.32 -2.61 3.78
CA ASP A 105 -10.24 -3.65 2.76
C ASP A 105 -10.61 -3.10 1.37
N TYR A 106 -10.11 -3.75 0.34
CA TYR A 106 -10.28 -3.32 -1.03
C TYR A 106 -11.73 -3.00 -1.44
N PRO A 107 -12.76 -3.79 -1.08
CA PRO A 107 -14.14 -3.48 -1.45
C PRO A 107 -14.61 -2.13 -0.89
N HIS A 108 -14.29 -1.80 0.35
CA HIS A 108 -14.65 -0.54 0.98
C HIS A 108 -13.86 0.63 0.41
N VAL A 109 -12.54 0.46 0.22
CA VAL A 109 -11.70 1.48 -0.41
C VAL A 109 -12.18 1.75 -1.84
N LYS A 110 -12.54 0.70 -2.59
CA LYS A 110 -13.13 0.86 -3.94
C LYS A 110 -14.42 1.67 -3.90
N LYS A 111 -15.31 1.38 -2.93
CA LYS A 111 -16.59 2.07 -2.77
C LYS A 111 -16.43 3.58 -2.53
N ALA A 112 -15.35 4.01 -1.89
CA ALA A 112 -15.05 5.44 -1.68
C ALA A 112 -14.92 6.23 -3.00
N PHE A 113 -14.67 5.55 -4.11
CA PHE A 113 -14.49 6.17 -5.44
C PHE A 113 -15.68 5.96 -6.39
N GLU A 114 -16.68 5.12 -6.04
CA GLU A 114 -17.78 4.75 -6.96
C GLU A 114 -18.62 5.94 -7.43
N ASN A 115 -18.81 6.95 -6.56
CA ASN A 115 -19.60 8.14 -6.87
C ASN A 115 -18.79 9.26 -7.55
N HIS A 116 -17.48 9.08 -7.77
CA HIS A 116 -16.56 10.12 -8.23
C HIS A 116 -16.04 9.89 -9.66
N GLN A 117 -16.64 8.96 -10.41
CA GLN A 117 -16.25 8.63 -11.80
C GLN A 117 -14.77 8.25 -11.95
N VAL A 118 -14.17 7.68 -10.91
CA VAL A 118 -12.77 7.26 -10.88
C VAL A 118 -12.68 5.77 -11.16
N THR A 119 -11.83 5.38 -12.11
CA THR A 119 -11.54 3.97 -12.40
C THR A 119 -10.63 3.37 -11.33
N VAL A 120 -11.07 2.32 -10.64
CA VAL A 120 -10.29 1.68 -9.58
C VAL A 120 -9.56 0.45 -10.11
N ILE A 121 -8.23 0.47 -10.03
CA ILE A 121 -7.34 -0.60 -10.45
C ILE A 121 -6.84 -1.34 -9.20
N GLY A 122 -7.28 -2.58 -9.02
CA GLY A 122 -6.86 -3.42 -7.89
C GLY A 122 -5.62 -4.24 -8.21
N GLN A 123 -4.56 -4.09 -7.41
CA GLN A 123 -3.31 -4.83 -7.54
C GLN A 123 -3.05 -5.70 -6.31
N ARG A 124 -2.72 -6.99 -6.49
CA ARG A 124 -2.25 -7.83 -5.38
C ARG A 124 -0.83 -7.42 -4.99
N VAL A 125 -0.60 -7.27 -3.69
CA VAL A 125 0.64 -6.70 -3.18
C VAL A 125 1.30 -7.57 -2.10
N ASN A 126 0.54 -8.09 -1.15
CA ASN A 126 1.08 -8.74 0.05
C ASN A 126 1.06 -10.28 0.00
N HIS A 127 0.50 -10.86 -1.04
CA HIS A 127 0.50 -12.31 -1.23
C HIS A 127 1.51 -12.70 -2.30
N TYR A 128 2.39 -13.63 -1.97
CA TYR A 128 3.34 -14.19 -2.90
C TYR A 128 2.63 -15.03 -3.97
N PHE A 129 1.70 -15.89 -3.54
CA PHE A 129 0.80 -16.61 -4.41
C PHE A 129 -0.60 -16.01 -4.38
N GLU A 130 -1.33 -16.11 -5.48
CA GLU A 130 -2.72 -15.71 -5.50
C GLU A 130 -3.57 -16.73 -4.71
N PRO A 131 -4.16 -16.35 -3.55
CA PRO A 131 -4.88 -17.30 -2.70
C PRO A 131 -6.02 -18.01 -3.40
N THR A 132 -6.69 -17.33 -4.35
CA THR A 132 -7.82 -17.88 -5.12
C THR A 132 -7.40 -18.79 -6.28
N LYS A 133 -6.11 -18.94 -6.54
CA LYS A 133 -5.57 -19.80 -7.61
C LYS A 133 -4.61 -20.88 -7.08
N THR A 134 -4.33 -20.88 -5.79
CA THR A 134 -3.38 -21.80 -5.18
C THR A 134 -4.11 -22.93 -4.46
N PHE A 135 -4.43 -23.96 -5.21
CA PHE A 135 -5.20 -25.12 -4.75
C PHE A 135 -4.37 -26.42 -4.82
N ASN A 136 -4.80 -27.41 -4.05
CA ASN A 136 -4.28 -28.76 -4.14
C ASN A 136 -4.81 -29.49 -5.41
N LYS A 137 -4.40 -30.74 -5.62
CA LYS A 137 -4.83 -31.55 -6.78
C LYS A 137 -6.34 -31.79 -6.87
N GLN A 138 -7.04 -31.71 -5.73
CA GLN A 138 -8.51 -31.83 -5.65
C GLN A 138 -9.23 -30.48 -5.78
N GLN A 139 -8.54 -29.43 -6.20
CA GLN A 139 -9.09 -28.07 -6.32
C GLN A 139 -9.61 -27.51 -4.98
N GLN A 140 -8.98 -27.93 -3.87
CA GLN A 140 -9.30 -27.44 -2.53
C GLN A 140 -8.13 -26.65 -1.96
N PRO A 141 -8.36 -25.70 -1.05
CA PRO A 141 -7.28 -25.02 -0.32
C PRO A 141 -6.39 -26.05 0.42
N TYR A 142 -5.11 -25.74 0.50
CA TYR A 142 -4.20 -26.56 1.31
C TYR A 142 -4.53 -26.38 2.79
N LYS A 143 -4.80 -27.50 3.49
CA LYS A 143 -5.06 -27.51 4.94
C LYS A 143 -3.77 -27.61 5.76
N VAL A 144 -2.65 -28.06 5.15
CA VAL A 144 -1.38 -28.33 5.82
C VAL A 144 -0.26 -27.57 5.10
N PHE A 145 0.48 -26.77 5.86
CA PHE A 145 1.58 -25.95 5.32
C PHE A 145 2.64 -26.78 4.58
N THR A 146 3.04 -27.94 5.11
CA THR A 146 4.08 -28.77 4.48
C THR A 146 3.70 -29.19 3.06
N SER A 147 2.43 -29.55 2.83
CA SER A 147 1.94 -29.92 1.50
C SER A 147 1.90 -28.73 0.56
N PHE A 148 1.45 -27.58 1.03
CA PHE A 148 1.51 -26.32 0.30
C PHE A 148 2.95 -25.97 -0.08
N TYR A 149 3.88 -25.95 0.87
CA TYR A 149 5.27 -25.60 0.65
C TYR A 149 5.94 -26.53 -0.35
N LYS A 150 5.80 -27.87 -0.21
CA LYS A 150 6.38 -28.85 -1.13
C LYS A 150 5.89 -28.66 -2.57
N ALA A 151 4.61 -28.32 -2.76
CA ALA A 151 4.03 -28.11 -4.08
C ALA A 151 4.54 -26.83 -4.75
N ASN A 152 4.78 -25.77 -3.98
CA ASN A 152 5.04 -24.41 -4.50
C ASN A 152 6.49 -23.93 -4.30
N ARG A 153 7.36 -24.69 -3.62
CA ARG A 153 8.72 -24.24 -3.25
C ARG A 153 9.60 -23.81 -4.43
N LYS A 154 9.41 -24.42 -5.62
CA LYS A 154 10.20 -24.08 -6.80
C LYS A 154 9.94 -22.65 -7.26
N ASP A 155 8.71 -22.20 -7.14
CA ASP A 155 8.31 -20.84 -7.54
C ASP A 155 8.80 -19.81 -6.53
N LEU A 156 8.92 -20.19 -5.24
CA LEU A 156 9.45 -19.31 -4.18
C LEU A 156 10.94 -18.95 -4.38
N VAL A 157 11.72 -19.86 -4.95
CA VAL A 157 13.19 -19.68 -5.07
C VAL A 157 13.57 -18.82 -6.28
N ASN A 158 12.73 -18.77 -7.30
CA ASN A 158 13.09 -18.21 -8.61
C ASN A 158 12.54 -16.81 -8.90
N THR A 159 11.85 -16.18 -7.93
CA THR A 159 11.30 -14.84 -8.17
C THR A 159 12.34 -13.77 -7.82
N PRO A 160 12.88 -13.05 -8.80
CA PRO A 160 13.87 -12.01 -8.54
C PRO A 160 13.23 -10.85 -7.77
N LYS A 161 13.95 -10.33 -6.75
CA LYS A 161 13.57 -9.08 -6.08
C LYS A 161 13.62 -7.95 -7.09
N LYS A 162 12.54 -7.18 -7.20
CA LYS A 162 12.44 -6.06 -8.13
C LYS A 162 12.79 -4.77 -7.40
N ASN A 163 13.82 -4.08 -7.90
CA ASN A 163 14.14 -2.71 -7.53
C ASN A 163 13.55 -1.77 -8.57
N TYR A 164 13.02 -0.64 -8.14
CA TYR A 164 12.42 0.37 -9.00
C TYR A 164 13.31 1.59 -9.07
N GLN A 165 13.43 2.15 -10.27
CA GLN A 165 14.13 3.43 -10.46
C GLN A 165 13.10 4.56 -10.44
N PHE A 166 13.08 5.33 -9.36
CA PHE A 166 12.13 6.43 -9.16
C PHE A 166 12.52 7.71 -9.91
N LYS A 167 13.75 7.80 -10.44
CA LYS A 167 14.27 9.02 -11.05
C LYS A 167 13.40 9.58 -12.20
N HIS A 168 12.76 8.71 -12.97
CA HIS A 168 11.86 9.14 -14.04
C HIS A 168 10.46 9.50 -13.55
N LEU A 169 10.07 9.03 -12.36
CA LEU A 169 8.76 9.30 -11.81
C LEU A 169 8.67 10.69 -11.19
N SER A 170 9.79 11.28 -10.75
CA SER A 170 9.81 12.61 -10.12
C SER A 170 9.25 13.72 -11.02
N GLN A 171 9.36 13.57 -12.35
CA GLN A 171 8.87 14.57 -13.30
C GLN A 171 7.33 14.62 -13.40
N ILE A 172 6.65 13.51 -13.12
CA ILE A 172 5.19 13.38 -13.21
C ILE A 172 4.53 13.28 -11.83
N THR A 173 5.35 13.18 -10.76
CA THR A 173 4.85 13.08 -9.39
C THR A 173 4.55 14.47 -8.84
N GLU A 174 3.29 14.66 -8.46
CA GLU A 174 2.83 15.88 -7.79
C GLU A 174 3.09 15.77 -6.28
N LYS A 175 3.48 16.88 -5.67
CA LYS A 175 3.71 16.93 -4.23
C LYS A 175 2.41 16.88 -3.44
N GLY A 176 2.38 16.03 -2.45
CA GLY A 176 1.24 15.91 -1.55
C GLY A 176 1.17 17.05 -0.53
N SER A 177 0.00 17.18 0.07
CA SER A 177 -0.25 18.02 1.23
C SER A 177 -0.45 17.15 2.46
N ASN A 178 0.22 17.50 3.56
CA ASN A 178 -0.01 16.83 4.85
C ASN A 178 -1.18 17.52 5.54
N GLN A 179 -2.34 16.86 5.55
CA GLN A 179 -3.51 17.31 6.31
C GLN A 179 -3.46 16.84 7.79
N ILE A 180 -2.54 15.94 8.11
CA ILE A 180 -2.43 15.29 9.41
C ILE A 180 -0.99 15.40 9.89
N ASP A 181 -0.81 15.88 11.14
CA ASP A 181 0.50 15.92 11.77
C ASP A 181 0.97 14.50 12.14
N LEU A 182 2.16 14.12 11.65
CA LEU A 182 2.81 12.85 11.96
C LEU A 182 3.71 12.93 13.21
N ASN A 183 3.60 14.00 14.01
CA ASN A 183 4.32 14.13 15.27
C ASN A 183 3.69 13.25 16.36
N PHE A 184 3.88 11.95 16.23
CA PHE A 184 3.42 10.98 17.23
C PHE A 184 4.34 11.00 18.45
N LYS A 185 3.75 10.88 19.65
CA LYS A 185 4.51 10.72 20.89
C LYS A 185 5.30 9.41 20.82
N ASN A 186 6.61 9.46 21.07
CA ASN A 186 7.42 8.25 21.14
C ASN A 186 7.16 7.53 22.47
N ASN A 187 6.82 6.25 22.38
CA ASN A 187 6.87 5.35 23.54
C ASN A 187 8.28 4.76 23.63
N LYS A 188 8.96 4.95 24.78
CA LYS A 188 10.34 4.49 25.01
C LYS A 188 10.48 2.97 24.88
N ASP A 189 9.41 2.21 25.14
CA ASP A 189 9.42 0.75 25.09
C ASP A 189 9.57 0.21 23.63
N LEU A 190 9.39 1.06 22.64
CA LEU A 190 9.53 0.72 21.22
C LEU A 190 10.86 1.12 20.58
N GLU A 191 11.83 1.63 21.35
CA GLU A 191 13.16 1.98 20.84
C GLU A 191 13.89 0.79 20.19
N GLN A 192 13.56 -0.43 20.63
CA GLN A 192 14.11 -1.66 20.00
C GLN A 192 13.65 -1.86 18.54
N LEU A 193 12.56 -1.24 18.13
CA LEU A 193 12.08 -1.31 16.74
C LEU A 193 12.87 -0.42 15.77
N ASP A 194 13.72 0.48 16.28
CA ASP A 194 14.60 1.31 15.44
C ASP A 194 15.66 0.49 14.69
N ARG A 195 15.84 -0.77 15.08
CA ARG A 195 16.74 -1.71 14.40
C ARG A 195 16.17 -2.29 13.10
N TYR A 196 14.88 -2.11 12.83
CA TYR A 196 14.27 -2.56 11.57
C TYR A 196 14.34 -1.44 10.54
N GLU A 197 15.21 -1.61 9.56
CA GLU A 197 15.26 -0.75 8.38
C GLU A 197 14.02 -1.00 7.51
N PHE A 198 13.21 0.03 7.32
CA PHE A 198 12.13 0.05 6.33
C PHE A 198 12.76 0.31 4.95
N GLY A 199 13.33 -0.74 4.36
CA GLY A 199 14.06 -0.64 3.10
C GLY A 199 13.40 -1.36 1.93
#